data_8db46319041f4a99f3fb78db76904d9d
#
_entry.id   8db46319041f4a99f3fb78db76904d9d
#
_cell.length_a   1.000
_cell.length_b   1.000
_cell.length_c   1.000
_cell.angle_alpha   90.00
_cell.angle_beta   90.00
_cell.angle_gamma   90.00
#
_symmetry.space_group_name_H-M   'P 1'
#
loop_
_entity.id
_entity.type
_entity.pdbx_description
1 polymer ?
#
loop_
_entity_poly.entity_id
_entity_poly.type
_entity_poly.pdbx_seq_one_letter_code
_entity_poly.pdbx_strand_id
1 'polypeptide(L)' 'MPEAYEHLRHPLLRRPVRDIASGTEGELMAVVYEEVGQVCGDPQYKPIAYIRMPSGRELSTAASNVQALG' A
#
# COMPACT_ATOMS: atom_id res chain seq x y z
N MET A 1 10.59 -21.76 1.04
CA MET A 1 10.84 -20.64 1.94
C MET A 1 9.75 -19.60 1.78
N PRO A 2 9.09 -19.22 2.87
CA PRO A 2 8.06 -18.19 2.74
C PRO A 2 8.69 -16.85 2.36
N GLU A 3 8.04 -16.13 1.49
CA GLU A 3 8.47 -14.80 1.14
C GLU A 3 8.13 -13.82 2.25
N ALA A 4 8.96 -12.79 2.43
CA ALA A 4 8.72 -11.75 3.42
C ALA A 4 7.53 -10.85 3.01
N TYR A 5 7.13 -10.91 1.76
CA TYR A 5 6.01 -10.14 1.21
C TYR A 5 5.44 -10.87 0.00
N GLU A 6 4.20 -10.55 -0.34
CA GLU A 6 3.60 -11.01 -1.59
C GLU A 6 2.73 -9.90 -2.17
N HIS A 7 2.68 -9.84 -3.48
CA HIS A 7 1.85 -8.87 -4.19
C HIS A 7 0.40 -9.31 -4.17
N LEU A 8 -0.49 -8.37 -3.87
CA LEU A 8 -1.91 -8.62 -3.80
C LEU A 8 -2.62 -7.94 -4.96
N ARG A 9 -3.74 -8.51 -5.37
CA ARG A 9 -4.61 -7.88 -6.35
C ARG A 9 -5.42 -6.79 -5.66
N HIS A 10 -5.67 -5.71 -6.40
CA HIS A 10 -6.50 -4.63 -5.88
C HIS A 10 -7.23 -3.97 -7.05
N PRO A 11 -8.53 -3.64 -6.89
CA PRO A 11 -9.31 -3.07 -7.99
C PRO A 11 -8.82 -1.71 -8.45
N LEU A 12 -8.06 -1.00 -7.62
CA LEU A 12 -7.54 0.33 -7.95
C LEU A 12 -6.10 0.32 -8.45
N LEU A 13 -5.51 -0.86 -8.68
CA LEU A 13 -4.15 -0.94 -9.23
C LEU A 13 -4.08 -0.18 -10.55
N ARG A 14 -3.04 0.66 -10.67
CA ARG A 14 -2.76 1.50 -11.84
C ARG A 14 -3.79 2.60 -12.06
N ARG A 15 -4.61 2.88 -11.06
CA ARG A 15 -5.58 3.95 -11.12
C ARG A 15 -5.16 5.11 -10.23
N PRO A 16 -5.66 6.33 -10.51
CA PRO A 16 -5.40 7.46 -9.61
C PRO A 16 -6.14 7.27 -8.29
N VAL A 17 -5.39 7.46 -7.21
CA VAL A 17 -5.89 7.25 -5.85
C VAL A 17 -5.43 8.36 -4.93
N ARG A 18 -6.06 8.43 -3.75
CA ARG A 18 -5.66 9.31 -2.66
C ARG A 18 -5.39 8.47 -1.43
N ASP A 19 -4.33 8.81 -0.71
CA ASP A 19 -4.09 8.31 0.65
C ASP A 19 -4.88 9.21 1.62
N ILE A 20 -5.90 8.65 2.26
CA ILE A 20 -6.77 9.45 3.14
C ILE A 20 -6.06 9.91 4.40
N ALA A 21 -4.97 9.25 4.80
CA ALA A 21 -4.21 9.64 5.99
C ALA A 21 -3.41 10.91 5.78
N SER A 22 -2.83 11.11 4.59
CA SER A 22 -1.99 12.27 4.29
C SER A 22 -2.61 13.23 3.28
N GLY A 23 -3.64 12.80 2.56
CA GLY A 23 -4.21 13.56 1.46
C GLY A 23 -3.40 13.50 0.17
N THR A 24 -2.32 12.75 0.16
CA THR A 24 -1.45 12.61 -1.02
C THR A 24 -2.16 11.85 -2.13
N GLU A 25 -2.01 12.33 -3.36
CA GLU A 25 -2.63 11.73 -4.55
C GLU A 25 -1.56 11.22 -5.49
N GLY A 26 -1.86 10.11 -6.16
CA GLY A 26 -0.95 9.52 -7.13
C GLY A 26 -1.54 8.28 -7.74
N GLU A 27 -0.69 7.49 -8.39
CA GLU A 27 -1.10 6.22 -9.01
C GLU A 27 -0.78 5.06 -8.07
N LEU A 28 -1.74 4.17 -7.87
CA LEU A 28 -1.51 2.96 -7.06
C LEU A 28 -0.67 1.97 -7.85
N MET A 29 0.58 1.79 -7.43
CA MET A 29 1.55 0.97 -8.16
C MET A 29 1.51 -0.49 -7.73
N ALA A 30 1.30 -0.74 -6.44
CA ALA A 30 1.31 -2.11 -5.91
C ALA A 30 0.62 -2.15 -4.56
N VAL A 31 0.07 -3.30 -4.23
CA VAL A 31 -0.37 -3.61 -2.87
C VAL A 31 0.37 -4.87 -2.47
N VAL A 32 1.07 -4.83 -1.35
CA VAL A 32 1.96 -5.90 -0.93
C VAL A 32 1.59 -6.30 0.50
N TYR A 33 1.51 -7.60 0.73
CA TYR A 33 1.28 -8.14 2.07
C TYR A 33 2.63 -8.23 2.77
N GLU A 34 2.88 -7.34 3.74
CA GLU A 34 4.19 -7.18 4.36
C GLU A 34 4.12 -7.33 5.87
N GLU A 35 5.23 -7.75 6.45
CA GLU A 35 5.40 -7.72 7.88
C GLU A 35 5.56 -6.28 8.34
N VAL A 36 4.70 -5.86 9.28
CA VAL A 36 4.68 -4.47 9.78
C VAL A 36 5.12 -4.38 11.23
N GLY A 37 5.46 -5.49 11.87
CA GLY A 37 5.92 -5.51 13.25
C GLY A 37 5.64 -6.86 13.90
N GLN A 38 5.82 -6.91 15.21
CA GLN A 38 5.59 -8.12 15.98
C GLN A 38 4.74 -7.81 17.20
N VAL A 39 3.89 -8.76 17.57
CA VAL A 39 3.12 -8.71 18.81
C VAL A 39 3.44 -9.98 19.59
N CYS A 40 4.02 -9.82 20.77
CA CYS A 40 4.44 -10.95 21.61
C CYS A 40 5.31 -11.96 20.87
N GLY A 41 6.20 -11.46 19.99
CA GLY A 41 7.09 -12.32 19.21
C GLY A 41 6.49 -12.86 17.91
N ASP A 42 5.19 -12.69 17.73
CA ASP A 42 4.52 -13.16 16.49
C ASP A 42 4.52 -12.05 15.44
N PRO A 43 5.00 -12.34 14.23
CA PRO A 43 5.00 -11.34 13.17
C PRO A 43 3.58 -10.96 12.76
N GLN A 44 3.36 -9.68 12.52
CA GLN A 44 2.09 -9.15 12.04
C GLN A 44 2.23 -8.71 10.60
N TYR A 45 1.30 -9.11 9.74
CA TYR A 45 1.31 -8.80 8.32
C TYR A 45 0.09 -7.96 7.97
N LYS A 46 0.28 -6.98 7.09
CA LYS A 46 -0.82 -6.15 6.61
C LYS A 46 -0.63 -5.81 5.13
N PRO A 47 -1.73 -5.59 4.40
CA PRO A 47 -1.62 -5.07 3.04
C PRO A 47 -1.12 -3.63 3.08
N ILE A 48 -0.02 -3.36 2.38
CA ILE A 48 0.56 -2.02 2.26
C ILE A 48 0.46 -1.58 0.81
N ALA A 49 -0.07 -0.38 0.61
CA ALA A 49 -0.21 0.21 -0.72
C ALA A 49 0.97 1.12 -1.02
N TYR A 50 1.47 1.05 -2.25
CA TYR A 50 2.55 1.90 -2.75
C TYR A 50 1.97 2.83 -3.81
N ILE A 51 2.03 4.13 -3.56
CA ILE A 51 1.45 5.16 -4.41
C ILE A 51 2.59 6.00 -4.98
N ARG A 52 2.62 6.13 -6.31
CA ARG A 52 3.60 6.98 -6.98
C ARG A 52 2.99 8.34 -7.25
N MET A 53 3.62 9.39 -6.73
CA MET A 53 3.22 10.76 -6.95
C MET A 53 3.71 11.26 -8.31
N PRO A 54 3.10 12.33 -8.87
CA PRO A 54 3.57 12.92 -10.13
C PRO A 54 5.04 13.31 -10.13
N SER A 55 5.60 13.61 -8.95
CA SER A 55 7.02 13.94 -8.82
C SER A 55 7.95 12.75 -9.01
N GLY A 56 7.41 11.52 -9.09
CA GLY A 56 8.17 10.29 -9.15
C GLY A 56 8.46 9.69 -7.77
N ARG A 57 8.15 10.39 -6.69
CA ARG A 57 8.29 9.85 -5.34
C ARG A 57 7.21 8.83 -5.05
N GLU A 58 7.52 7.91 -4.16
CA GLU A 58 6.56 6.90 -3.72
C GLU A 58 6.24 7.09 -2.25
N LEU A 59 4.96 6.83 -1.94
CA LEU A 59 4.45 6.82 -0.59
C LEU A 59 3.95 5.42 -0.27
N SER A 60 4.24 4.92 0.92
CA SER A 60 3.63 3.67 1.39
C SER A 60 2.61 3.99 2.48
N THR A 61 1.47 3.32 2.43
CA THR A 61 0.40 3.51 3.39
C THR A 61 -0.39 2.21 3.52
N ALA A 62 -1.20 2.10 4.58
CA ALA A 62 -2.09 0.94 4.71
C ALA A 62 -3.04 0.90 3.51
N ALA A 63 -3.26 -0.29 2.95
CA ALA A 63 -4.15 -0.42 1.79
C ALA A 63 -5.56 0.08 2.09
N SER A 64 -5.99 0.01 3.36
CA SER A 64 -7.30 0.51 3.78
C SER A 64 -7.42 2.04 3.68
N ASN A 65 -6.30 2.75 3.54
CA ASN A 65 -6.28 4.21 3.40
C ASN A 65 -6.39 4.66 1.94
N VAL A 66 -6.43 3.75 0.99
CA VAL A 66 -6.46 4.10 -0.43
C VAL A 66 -7.89 4.33 -0.89
N GLN A 67 -8.13 5.48 -1.51
CA GLN A 67 -9.44 5.88 -2.00
C GLN A 67 -9.35 6.23 -3.48
N ALA A 68 -10.33 5.80 -4.27
CA ALA A 68 -10.36 6.13 -5.68
C ALA A 68 -10.55 7.63 -5.89
N LEU A 69 -9.88 8.18 -6.89
CA LEU A 69 -10.09 9.54 -7.36
C LEU A 69 -10.99 9.47 -8.60
N GLY A 70 -12.11 10.07 -8.50
CA GLY A 70 -13.07 10.10 -9.61
C GLY A 70 -13.91 8.88 -9.69
#